data_026ead6121e6540fc8157d03b86ecfa1
#
_entry.id   026ead6121e6540fc8157d03b86ecfa1
#
_cell.length_a   1.000
_cell.length_b   1.000
_cell.length_c   1.000
_cell.angle_alpha   90.00
_cell.angle_beta   90.00
_cell.angle_gamma   90.00
#
_symmetry.space_group_name_H-M   'P 1'
#
loop_
_entity.id
_entity.type
_entity.pdbx_description
1 polymer ?
#
loop_
_entity_poly.entity_id
_entity_poly.type
_entity_poly.pdbx_seq_one_letter_code
_entity_poly.pdbx_strand_id
1 'polypeptide(L)'
;MKRSKQINDKSSNGAKSKKVNFKNSTFRLLKQIKKEFQLLWTDKFNIFIALIVPPLVVALLGVTADIGGSTSNIIDCVLVSYDSNTFINENNFTESDLDDYNAKYVEAVNSSSLLNLIQFFNATEDIYAMETARNYLTSKKIKIIIAIPVDFSELLTWGYPGLIDCITDSSDIKKIQENLNAVYDSIKIFVNQNNLTPQFDVSGFEEFSIPEGYSFTYNYNMVLVLSFMVIGVGMVSTILIIVQEKPVARLLLTPVKRAEILSAKYITYTCILIVQDLSLVISALAFGLYLVGSVFDLFLALFILGFNGLAIGIFISTFSKTKTQANQLFFGVFLILILLSGIFIPIDAMPIYLQVIAYALPLSHGSPLITGIITKGKSVFGFDFFTLLGVSVFLVITSFIIFQRRKYEV
;
A
#
# COMPACT_ATOMS: atom_id res chain seq x y z
N MET A 1 -20.45 -56.30 -45.21
CA MET A 1 -21.46 -55.36 -44.67
C MET A 1 -21.79 -55.50 -43.16
N LYS A 2 -21.41 -56.58 -42.46
CA LYS A 2 -21.65 -56.69 -40.97
C LYS A 2 -20.56 -56.04 -40.07
N ARG A 3 -19.33 -55.83 -40.57
CA ARG A 3 -18.23 -55.24 -39.78
C ARG A 3 -18.31 -53.69 -39.64
N SER A 4 -18.90 -52.98 -40.60
CA SER A 4 -19.04 -51.52 -40.55
C SER A 4 -20.13 -51.04 -39.59
N LYS A 5 -21.17 -51.80 -39.32
CA LYS A 5 -22.22 -51.50 -38.36
C LYS A 5 -21.75 -51.61 -36.88
N GLN A 6 -20.84 -52.57 -36.58
CA GLN A 6 -20.33 -52.73 -35.21
C GLN A 6 -19.36 -51.62 -34.77
N ILE A 7 -18.65 -50.97 -35.72
CA ILE A 7 -17.73 -49.86 -35.41
C ILE A 7 -18.52 -48.56 -35.12
N ASN A 8 -19.59 -48.30 -35.86
CA ASN A 8 -20.44 -47.13 -35.64
C ASN A 8 -21.25 -47.20 -34.34
N ASP A 9 -21.71 -48.37 -33.92
CA ASP A 9 -22.43 -48.55 -32.65
C ASP A 9 -21.52 -48.39 -31.42
N LYS A 10 -20.23 -48.79 -31.49
CA LYS A 10 -19.26 -48.57 -30.40
C LYS A 10 -18.89 -47.10 -30.24
N SER A 11 -18.79 -46.33 -31.33
CA SER A 11 -18.48 -44.89 -31.28
C SER A 11 -19.66 -44.05 -30.74
N SER A 12 -20.91 -44.39 -31.13
CA SER A 12 -22.10 -43.70 -30.68
C SER A 12 -22.41 -43.99 -29.19
N ASN A 13 -22.20 -45.21 -28.73
CA ASN A 13 -22.35 -45.59 -27.33
C ASN A 13 -21.24 -44.99 -26.43
N GLY A 14 -20.01 -44.89 -26.90
CA GLY A 14 -18.92 -44.21 -26.21
C GLY A 14 -19.17 -42.71 -26.06
N ALA A 15 -19.70 -42.04 -27.08
CA ALA A 15 -20.04 -40.64 -27.06
C ALA A 15 -21.25 -40.33 -26.16
N LYS A 16 -22.29 -41.20 -26.18
CA LYS A 16 -23.43 -41.09 -25.25
C LYS A 16 -23.03 -41.32 -23.79
N SER A 17 -22.21 -42.33 -23.51
CA SER A 17 -21.68 -42.62 -22.17
C SER A 17 -20.84 -41.47 -21.65
N LYS A 18 -19.96 -40.82 -22.44
CA LYS A 18 -19.21 -39.63 -22.05
C LYS A 18 -20.11 -38.45 -21.79
N LYS A 19 -21.15 -38.16 -22.59
CA LYS A 19 -22.12 -37.09 -22.37
C LYS A 19 -22.94 -37.27 -21.09
N VAL A 20 -23.39 -38.50 -20.80
CA VAL A 20 -24.14 -38.81 -19.56
C VAL A 20 -23.24 -38.65 -18.33
N ASN A 21 -22.00 -39.11 -18.37
CA ASN A 21 -21.03 -38.95 -17.30
C ASN A 21 -20.68 -37.48 -17.06
N PHE A 22 -20.55 -36.66 -18.10
CA PHE A 22 -20.27 -35.23 -17.99
C PHE A 22 -21.46 -34.48 -17.37
N LYS A 23 -22.70 -34.76 -17.81
CA LYS A 23 -23.92 -34.15 -17.23
C LYS A 23 -24.12 -34.52 -15.76
N ASN A 24 -23.74 -35.72 -15.35
CA ASN A 24 -23.79 -36.14 -13.95
C ASN A 24 -22.67 -35.48 -13.11
N SER A 25 -21.49 -35.23 -13.70
CA SER A 25 -20.39 -34.53 -13.02
C SER A 25 -20.70 -33.04 -12.78
N THR A 26 -21.24 -32.33 -13.80
CA THR A 26 -21.66 -30.92 -13.65
C THR A 26 -22.77 -30.75 -12.63
N PHE A 27 -23.76 -31.66 -12.59
CA PHE A 27 -24.82 -31.62 -11.61
C PHE A 27 -24.28 -31.84 -10.18
N ARG A 28 -23.32 -32.76 -9.99
CA ARG A 28 -22.66 -32.97 -8.68
C ARG A 28 -21.87 -31.75 -8.24
N LEU A 29 -21.12 -31.12 -9.17
CA LEU A 29 -20.37 -29.89 -8.90
C LEU A 29 -21.30 -28.75 -8.42
N LEU A 30 -22.39 -28.50 -9.16
CA LEU A 30 -23.39 -27.48 -8.77
C LEU A 30 -24.00 -27.74 -7.38
N LYS A 31 -24.27 -29.00 -7.07
CA LYS A 31 -24.77 -29.39 -5.74
C LYS A 31 -23.73 -29.14 -4.63
N GLN A 32 -22.45 -29.35 -4.91
CA GLN A 32 -21.37 -29.03 -3.98
C GLN A 32 -21.20 -27.52 -3.83
N ILE A 33 -21.25 -26.74 -4.91
CA ILE A 33 -21.20 -25.27 -4.85
C ILE A 33 -22.35 -24.74 -3.98
N LYS A 34 -23.58 -25.22 -4.20
CA LYS A 34 -24.72 -24.84 -3.38
C LYS A 34 -24.50 -25.17 -1.89
N LYS A 35 -23.95 -26.34 -1.58
CA LYS A 35 -23.61 -26.74 -0.21
C LYS A 35 -22.57 -25.79 0.39
N GLU A 36 -21.52 -25.45 -0.34
CA GLU A 36 -20.46 -24.54 0.15
C GLU A 36 -21.03 -23.15 0.44
N PHE A 37 -21.90 -22.60 -0.43
CA PHE A 37 -22.59 -21.34 -0.16
C PHE A 37 -23.47 -21.42 1.10
N GLN A 38 -24.17 -22.52 1.32
CA GLN A 38 -24.96 -22.71 2.53
C GLN A 38 -24.09 -22.77 3.78
N LEU A 39 -22.94 -23.45 3.74
CA LEU A 39 -21.98 -23.51 4.84
C LEU A 39 -21.41 -22.12 5.15
N LEU A 40 -21.04 -21.36 4.12
CA LEU A 40 -20.59 -19.98 4.29
C LEU A 40 -21.64 -19.09 4.92
N TRP A 41 -22.89 -19.19 4.46
CA TRP A 41 -23.98 -18.40 5.03
C TRP A 41 -24.22 -18.70 6.51
N THR A 42 -23.86 -19.89 6.95
CA THR A 42 -23.93 -20.30 8.36
C THR A 42 -22.73 -19.77 9.16
N ASP A 43 -21.58 -19.59 8.51
CA ASP A 43 -20.36 -19.03 9.12
C ASP A 43 -20.36 -17.49 9.01
N LYS A 44 -21.19 -16.85 9.85
CA LYS A 44 -21.37 -15.39 9.89
C LYS A 44 -20.07 -14.64 10.15
N PHE A 45 -19.15 -15.24 10.91
CA PHE A 45 -17.88 -14.61 11.26
C PHE A 45 -16.96 -14.50 10.05
N ASN A 46 -16.88 -15.55 9.23
CA ASN A 46 -16.07 -15.53 8.01
C ASN A 46 -16.62 -14.53 6.97
N ILE A 47 -17.96 -14.47 6.82
CA ILE A 47 -18.62 -13.47 5.96
C ILE A 47 -18.34 -12.05 6.46
N PHE A 48 -18.43 -11.82 7.77
CA PHE A 48 -18.13 -10.53 8.38
C PHE A 48 -16.69 -10.09 8.07
N ILE A 49 -15.69 -10.97 8.29
CA ILE A 49 -14.30 -10.68 7.97
C ILE A 49 -14.11 -10.41 6.47
N ALA A 50 -14.73 -11.22 5.61
CA ALA A 50 -14.52 -11.12 4.17
C ALA A 50 -15.18 -9.88 3.55
N LEU A 51 -16.38 -9.49 3.97
CA LEU A 51 -17.18 -8.46 3.29
C LEU A 51 -17.27 -7.14 4.04
N ILE A 52 -17.18 -7.14 5.38
CA ILE A 52 -17.39 -5.92 6.18
C ILE A 52 -16.07 -5.31 6.65
N VAL A 53 -15.13 -6.12 7.10
CA VAL A 53 -13.85 -5.61 7.63
C VAL A 53 -13.05 -4.82 6.60
N PRO A 54 -12.87 -5.27 5.34
CA PRO A 54 -12.08 -4.52 4.36
C PRO A 54 -12.63 -3.13 4.05
N PRO A 55 -13.91 -2.95 3.67
CA PRO A 55 -14.46 -1.63 3.42
C PRO A 55 -14.52 -0.75 4.69
N LEU A 56 -14.68 -1.35 5.87
CA LEU A 56 -14.63 -0.63 7.14
C LEU A 56 -13.26 -0.01 7.39
N VAL A 57 -12.18 -0.76 7.15
CA VAL A 57 -10.80 -0.24 7.29
C VAL A 57 -10.54 0.89 6.30
N VAL A 58 -10.99 0.75 5.06
CA VAL A 58 -10.90 1.81 4.04
C VAL A 58 -11.67 3.05 4.47
N ALA A 59 -12.88 2.90 5.00
CA ALA A 59 -13.69 4.00 5.52
C ALA A 59 -13.03 4.71 6.70
N LEU A 60 -12.49 3.96 7.66
CA LEU A 60 -11.78 4.53 8.82
C LEU A 60 -10.57 5.36 8.38
N LEU A 61 -9.80 4.89 7.40
CA LEU A 61 -8.67 5.62 6.87
C LEU A 61 -9.11 6.87 6.10
N GLY A 62 -10.22 6.82 5.37
CA GLY A 62 -10.80 7.98 4.69
C GLY A 62 -11.19 9.07 5.68
N VAL A 63 -11.98 8.71 6.69
CA VAL A 63 -12.39 9.66 7.75
C VAL A 63 -11.19 10.26 8.49
N THR A 64 -10.17 9.46 8.80
CA THR A 64 -8.97 9.97 9.49
C THR A 64 -8.11 10.86 8.60
N ALA A 65 -8.10 10.62 7.30
CA ALA A 65 -7.38 11.45 6.33
C ALA A 65 -8.07 12.80 6.12
N ASP A 66 -9.41 12.84 6.09
CA ASP A 66 -10.18 14.08 6.01
C ASP A 66 -10.00 14.94 7.28
N ILE A 67 -9.97 14.32 8.45
CA ILE A 67 -9.69 15.04 9.72
C ILE A 67 -8.25 15.58 9.73
N GLY A 68 -7.30 14.87 9.11
CA GLY A 68 -5.91 15.28 8.97
C GLY A 68 -5.63 16.23 7.79
N GLY A 69 -6.48 16.25 6.76
CA GLY A 69 -6.27 17.01 5.52
C GLY A 69 -6.98 18.36 5.47
N SER A 70 -7.98 18.61 6.33
CA SER A 70 -8.70 19.90 6.39
C SER A 70 -8.15 20.88 7.42
N THR A 71 -7.26 20.46 8.30
CA THR A 71 -6.39 21.36 9.02
C THR A 71 -5.14 21.57 8.16
N SER A 72 -4.99 22.73 7.52
CA SER A 72 -3.67 23.26 7.22
C SER A 72 -2.89 23.10 8.53
N ASN A 73 -2.07 22.04 8.62
CA ASN A 73 -1.31 21.78 9.83
C ASN A 73 -0.31 22.91 9.94
N ILE A 74 -0.69 23.97 10.65
CA ILE A 74 0.26 25.02 11.03
C ILE A 74 1.39 24.32 11.75
N ILE A 75 2.58 24.45 11.21
CA ILE A 75 3.76 23.76 11.68
C ILE A 75 4.46 24.69 12.67
N ASP A 76 4.47 24.27 13.92
CA ASP A 76 5.20 24.98 14.95
C ASP A 76 6.71 24.90 14.68
N CYS A 77 7.35 26.05 14.55
CA CYS A 77 8.77 26.18 14.29
C CYS A 77 9.47 27.11 15.27
N VAL A 78 10.76 26.93 15.38
CA VAL A 78 11.69 27.84 16.05
C VAL A 78 12.73 28.27 15.06
N LEU A 79 13.09 29.54 15.08
CA LEU A 79 14.14 30.10 14.26
C LEU A 79 15.35 30.41 15.14
N VAL A 80 16.51 29.92 14.74
CA VAL A 80 17.79 30.15 15.42
C VAL A 80 18.71 30.86 14.43
N SER A 81 19.08 32.10 14.73
CA SER A 81 19.98 32.86 13.86
C SER A 81 21.38 32.94 14.43
N TYR A 82 22.35 32.62 13.62
CA TYR A 82 23.77 32.86 13.84
C TYR A 82 24.27 34.10 13.11
N ASP A 83 23.38 34.73 12.31
CA ASP A 83 23.71 35.94 11.56
C ASP A 83 23.82 37.15 12.48
N SER A 84 24.98 37.75 12.52
CA SER A 84 25.29 38.83 13.45
C SER A 84 25.00 40.22 12.87
N ASN A 85 24.65 40.35 11.60
CA ASN A 85 24.53 41.61 10.85
C ASN A 85 25.77 42.53 10.98
N THR A 86 26.91 41.97 11.43
CA THR A 86 28.16 42.72 11.59
C THR A 86 29.16 42.26 10.55
N PHE A 87 29.58 43.18 9.68
CA PHE A 87 30.72 42.94 8.78
C PHE A 87 32.01 42.87 9.56
N ILE A 88 32.80 41.85 9.32
CA ILE A 88 34.24 41.88 9.61
C ILE A 88 34.91 42.65 8.46
N ASN A 89 35.17 43.90 8.70
CA ASN A 89 35.53 44.87 7.69
C ASN A 89 37.02 44.89 7.40
N GLU A 90 37.43 44.41 6.21
CA GLU A 90 38.73 44.83 5.64
C GLU A 90 38.59 46.06 4.71
N ASN A 91 37.39 46.49 4.32
CA ASN A 91 37.14 47.54 3.34
C ASN A 91 36.02 48.53 3.73
N ASN A 92 36.21 49.35 4.78
CA ASN A 92 35.45 50.58 5.08
C ASN A 92 33.97 50.71 4.72
N PHE A 93 33.17 49.64 4.81
CA PHE A 93 31.70 49.72 4.75
C PHE A 93 31.15 50.04 6.15
N THR A 94 30.21 50.94 6.24
CA THR A 94 29.54 51.28 7.50
C THR A 94 28.38 50.34 7.75
N GLU A 95 28.10 50.04 9.03
CA GLU A 95 26.94 49.19 9.49
C GLU A 95 25.57 49.60 8.91
N SER A 96 25.47 50.83 8.36
CA SER A 96 24.23 51.39 7.83
C SER A 96 23.91 50.93 6.37
N ASP A 97 24.81 50.19 5.70
CA ASP A 97 24.62 49.82 4.30
C ASP A 97 24.12 48.38 4.10
N LEU A 98 23.88 47.69 5.21
CA LEU A 98 23.36 46.31 5.21
C LEU A 98 21.85 46.28 5.40
N ASP A 99 21.19 45.60 4.49
CA ASP A 99 19.84 45.16 4.70
C ASP A 99 19.80 44.05 5.77
N ASP A 100 19.00 44.21 6.79
CA ASP A 100 18.76 43.16 7.79
C ASP A 100 17.86 42.10 7.23
N TYR A 101 18.45 41.19 6.43
CA TYR A 101 17.74 40.07 5.82
C TYR A 101 17.29 39.04 6.87
N ASN A 102 17.90 39.02 8.05
CA ASN A 102 17.48 38.19 9.17
C ASN A 102 16.08 38.59 9.67
N ALA A 103 15.89 39.90 10.01
CA ALA A 103 14.58 40.42 10.40
C ALA A 103 13.53 40.26 9.29
N LYS A 104 13.90 40.50 8.03
CA LYS A 104 13.01 40.31 6.87
C LYS A 104 12.59 38.86 6.69
N TYR A 105 13.46 37.88 6.98
CA TYR A 105 13.09 36.47 6.91
C TYR A 105 12.15 36.06 8.08
N VAL A 106 12.37 36.58 9.28
CA VAL A 106 11.44 36.40 10.42
C VAL A 106 10.05 36.91 10.06
N GLU A 107 9.96 38.07 9.39
CA GLU A 107 8.68 38.61 8.90
C GLU A 107 8.02 37.71 7.85
N ALA A 108 8.81 37.14 6.93
CA ALA A 108 8.31 36.20 5.92
C ALA A 108 7.80 34.92 6.56
N VAL A 109 8.48 34.35 7.56
CA VAL A 109 8.01 33.18 8.32
C VAL A 109 6.70 33.48 9.02
N ASN A 110 6.56 34.65 9.66
CA ASN A 110 5.32 35.05 10.30
C ASN A 110 4.18 35.33 9.32
N SER A 111 4.51 35.65 8.06
CA SER A 111 3.53 35.88 6.99
C SER A 111 3.08 34.58 6.33
N SER A 112 3.79 33.46 6.54
CA SER A 112 3.41 32.14 6.01
C SER A 112 2.18 31.62 6.72
N SER A 113 1.23 31.09 5.94
CA SER A 113 0.03 30.42 6.48
C SER A 113 0.32 29.00 7.00
N LEU A 114 1.49 28.46 6.69
CA LEU A 114 1.89 27.09 6.99
C LEU A 114 2.81 26.98 8.22
N LEU A 115 3.46 28.07 8.63
CA LEU A 115 4.39 28.11 9.75
C LEU A 115 3.84 28.96 10.89
N ASN A 116 4.07 28.52 12.12
CA ASN A 116 3.81 29.26 13.37
C ASN A 116 5.14 29.40 14.10
N LEU A 117 5.69 30.60 14.11
CA LEU A 117 6.94 30.88 14.83
C LEU A 117 6.66 30.99 16.31
N ILE A 118 7.05 29.96 17.08
CA ILE A 118 6.88 29.95 18.55
C ILE A 118 7.89 30.86 19.20
N GLN A 119 9.15 30.81 18.74
CA GLN A 119 10.23 31.57 19.34
C GLN A 119 11.36 31.83 18.36
N PHE A 120 11.95 33.01 18.45
CA PHE A 120 13.19 33.37 17.76
C PHE A 120 14.33 33.40 18.79
N PHE A 121 15.43 32.74 18.47
CA PHE A 121 16.66 32.75 19.27
C PHE A 121 17.78 33.40 18.47
N ASN A 122 18.47 34.34 19.10
CA ASN A 122 19.70 34.89 18.58
C ASN A 122 20.90 34.12 19.16
N ALA A 123 21.50 33.27 18.36
CA ALA A 123 22.63 32.40 18.76
C ALA A 123 23.95 33.18 18.90
N THR A 124 24.03 34.44 18.46
CA THR A 124 25.17 35.31 18.72
C THR A 124 25.20 35.83 20.18
N GLU A 125 24.02 35.92 20.82
CA GLU A 125 23.87 36.37 22.20
C GLU A 125 23.70 35.19 23.17
N ASP A 126 23.04 34.08 22.72
CA ASP A 126 22.79 32.93 23.57
C ASP A 126 23.47 31.68 22.98
N ILE A 127 24.56 31.27 23.60
CA ILE A 127 25.32 30.06 23.19
C ILE A 127 24.49 28.77 23.27
N TYR A 128 23.45 28.74 24.13
CA TYR A 128 22.59 27.57 24.32
C TYR A 128 21.31 27.60 23.45
N ALA A 129 21.18 28.57 22.55
CA ALA A 129 20.01 28.74 21.68
C ALA A 129 19.67 27.46 20.90
N MET A 130 20.65 26.87 20.26
CA MET A 130 20.46 25.63 19.46
C MET A 130 20.11 24.43 20.35
N GLU A 131 20.73 24.30 21.52
CA GLU A 131 20.44 23.21 22.45
C GLU A 131 19.00 23.33 22.99
N THR A 132 18.57 24.56 23.31
CA THR A 132 17.18 24.82 23.73
C THR A 132 16.19 24.50 22.61
N ALA A 133 16.49 24.87 21.37
CA ALA A 133 15.68 24.54 20.21
C ALA A 133 15.58 23.01 19.99
N ARG A 134 16.69 22.29 20.12
CA ARG A 134 16.71 20.81 20.05
C ARG A 134 15.90 20.17 21.16
N ASN A 135 15.92 20.72 22.38
CA ASN A 135 15.08 20.25 23.48
C ASN A 135 13.59 20.45 23.18
N TYR A 136 13.21 21.54 22.51
CA TYR A 136 11.84 21.74 22.06
C TYR A 136 11.43 20.73 20.97
N LEU A 137 12.33 20.41 20.03
CA LEU A 137 12.11 19.39 19.01
C LEU A 137 11.94 18.01 19.65
N THR A 138 12.84 17.62 20.56
CA THR A 138 12.80 16.34 21.26
C THR A 138 11.55 16.18 22.13
N SER A 139 11.10 17.27 22.78
CA SER A 139 9.86 17.28 23.56
C SER A 139 8.58 17.42 22.74
N LYS A 140 8.69 17.42 21.40
CA LYS A 140 7.59 17.57 20.44
C LYS A 140 6.78 18.88 20.60
N LYS A 141 7.37 19.90 21.18
CA LYS A 141 6.78 21.25 21.24
C LYS A 141 6.81 21.94 19.89
N ILE A 142 7.82 21.63 19.07
CA ILE A 142 8.00 22.14 17.72
C ILE A 142 8.25 20.94 16.75
N LYS A 143 8.05 21.18 15.47
CA LYS A 143 8.28 20.17 14.43
C LYS A 143 9.51 20.47 13.58
N ILE A 144 9.96 21.73 13.58
CA ILE A 144 11.08 22.22 12.75
C ILE A 144 11.91 23.25 13.53
N ILE A 145 13.22 23.17 13.32
CA ILE A 145 14.16 24.25 13.63
C ILE A 145 14.68 24.79 12.31
N ILE A 146 14.55 26.09 12.10
CA ILE A 146 15.12 26.81 10.96
C ILE A 146 16.36 27.53 11.47
N ALA A 147 17.53 27.18 10.94
CA ALA A 147 18.77 27.80 11.35
C ALA A 147 19.33 28.69 10.22
N ILE A 148 19.59 29.95 10.56
CA ILE A 148 20.17 30.93 9.67
C ILE A 148 21.69 30.96 9.94
N PRO A 149 22.55 30.70 8.95
CA PRO A 149 24.00 30.70 9.12
C PRO A 149 24.58 32.13 9.32
N VAL A 150 25.83 32.19 9.73
CA VAL A 150 26.52 33.42 10.16
C VAL A 150 26.54 34.53 9.12
N ASP A 151 26.68 34.16 7.83
CA ASP A 151 26.93 35.10 6.74
C ASP A 151 25.70 35.34 5.86
N PHE A 152 24.50 35.05 6.36
CA PHE A 152 23.26 35.05 5.58
C PHE A 152 22.94 36.42 4.97
N SER A 153 22.92 37.48 5.77
CA SER A 153 22.65 38.84 5.30
C SER A 153 23.74 39.38 4.40
N GLU A 154 25.01 39.03 4.69
CA GLU A 154 26.16 39.42 3.88
C GLU A 154 26.08 38.81 2.49
N LEU A 155 25.88 37.51 2.38
CA LEU A 155 25.77 36.80 1.10
C LEU A 155 24.63 37.35 0.24
N LEU A 156 23.47 37.61 0.82
CA LEU A 156 22.34 38.17 0.10
C LEU A 156 22.57 39.61 -0.37
N THR A 157 23.25 40.42 0.43
CA THR A 157 23.60 41.80 0.07
C THR A 157 24.56 41.82 -1.16
N TRP A 158 25.47 40.86 -1.21
CA TRP A 158 26.40 40.71 -2.34
C TRP A 158 25.78 39.99 -3.57
N GLY A 159 24.51 39.60 -3.48
CA GLY A 159 23.83 38.87 -4.56
C GLY A 159 24.22 37.39 -4.66
N TYR A 160 24.83 36.82 -3.62
CA TYR A 160 25.10 35.39 -3.53
C TYR A 160 23.91 34.64 -2.97
N PRO A 161 23.75 33.34 -3.26
CA PRO A 161 22.65 32.54 -2.70
C PRO A 161 22.79 32.37 -1.19
N GLY A 162 21.77 32.74 -0.42
CA GLY A 162 21.69 32.48 1.01
C GLY A 162 21.37 31.00 1.26
N LEU A 163 21.98 30.43 2.29
CA LEU A 163 21.66 29.07 2.76
C LEU A 163 20.81 29.16 4.02
N ILE A 164 19.87 28.24 4.17
CA ILE A 164 19.05 28.07 5.38
C ILE A 164 19.07 26.60 5.72
N ASP A 165 19.49 26.28 6.94
CA ASP A 165 19.50 24.91 7.43
C ASP A 165 18.13 24.58 8.07
N CYS A 166 17.57 23.46 7.67
CA CYS A 166 16.31 22.95 8.18
C CYS A 166 16.52 21.66 8.96
N ILE A 167 16.28 21.67 10.27
CA ILE A 167 16.40 20.49 11.14
C ILE A 167 15.01 20.03 11.51
N THR A 168 14.64 18.81 11.09
CA THR A 168 13.32 18.21 11.35
C THR A 168 13.48 16.86 12.05
N ASP A 169 12.45 16.46 12.77
CA ASP A 169 12.39 15.14 13.39
C ASP A 169 12.20 14.06 12.29
N SER A 170 13.27 13.34 12.00
CA SER A 170 13.28 12.27 10.99
C SER A 170 12.64 10.95 11.46
N SER A 171 12.15 10.88 12.68
CA SER A 171 11.40 9.71 13.17
C SER A 171 10.03 9.57 12.50
N ASP A 172 9.48 10.66 11.94
CA ASP A 172 8.24 10.68 11.16
C ASP A 172 8.51 11.07 9.70
N ILE A 173 8.92 10.08 8.89
CA ILE A 173 9.31 10.27 7.49
C ILE A 173 8.20 10.97 6.66
N LYS A 174 6.92 10.74 6.99
CA LYS A 174 5.80 11.36 6.27
C LYS A 174 5.71 12.87 6.46
N LYS A 175 6.11 13.35 7.61
CA LYS A 175 6.07 14.78 7.95
C LYS A 175 7.28 15.55 7.47
N ILE A 176 8.40 14.89 7.15
CA ILE A 176 9.59 15.57 6.64
C ILE A 176 9.25 16.39 5.39
N GLN A 177 8.53 15.80 4.44
CA GLN A 177 8.19 16.49 3.19
C GLN A 177 7.22 17.66 3.42
N GLU A 178 6.22 17.48 4.29
CA GLU A 178 5.30 18.56 4.67
C GLU A 178 6.04 19.70 5.32
N ASN A 179 6.95 19.37 6.24
CA ASN A 179 7.78 20.32 6.96
C ASN A 179 8.70 21.13 6.01
N LEU A 180 9.38 20.44 5.09
CA LEU A 180 10.24 21.07 4.09
C LEU A 180 9.43 21.98 3.16
N ASN A 181 8.26 21.54 2.70
CA ASN A 181 7.39 22.35 1.83
C ASN A 181 6.95 23.65 2.51
N ALA A 182 6.69 23.63 3.82
CA ALA A 182 6.33 24.84 4.57
C ALA A 182 7.51 25.83 4.66
N VAL A 183 8.73 25.32 4.82
CA VAL A 183 9.94 26.17 4.78
C VAL A 183 10.16 26.75 3.39
N TYR A 184 9.98 25.95 2.33
CA TYR A 184 10.07 26.44 0.94
C TYR A 184 9.03 27.54 0.65
N ASP A 185 7.82 27.43 1.20
CA ASP A 185 6.80 28.48 1.09
C ASP A 185 7.27 29.79 1.74
N SER A 186 7.83 29.72 2.96
CA SER A 186 8.37 30.91 3.63
C SER A 186 9.53 31.54 2.87
N ILE A 187 10.41 30.73 2.24
CA ILE A 187 11.49 31.23 1.39
C ILE A 187 10.93 31.92 0.15
N LYS A 188 9.90 31.39 -0.50
CA LYS A 188 9.23 32.06 -1.64
C LYS A 188 8.64 33.41 -1.26
N ILE A 189 7.98 33.49 -0.10
CA ILE A 189 7.46 34.75 0.44
C ILE A 189 8.58 35.75 0.65
N PHE A 190 9.68 35.33 1.29
CA PHE A 190 10.84 36.15 1.55
C PHE A 190 11.49 36.70 0.27
N VAL A 191 11.72 35.82 -0.73
CA VAL A 191 12.29 36.19 -2.03
C VAL A 191 11.40 37.21 -2.77
N ASN A 192 10.09 36.99 -2.77
CA ASN A 192 9.13 37.88 -3.42
C ASN A 192 9.01 39.25 -2.73
N GLN A 193 8.98 39.27 -1.40
CA GLN A 193 8.87 40.52 -0.63
C GLN A 193 10.11 41.41 -0.78
N ASN A 194 11.28 40.78 -0.93
CA ASN A 194 12.54 41.54 -1.01
C ASN A 194 13.09 41.70 -2.44
N ASN A 195 12.31 41.30 -3.48
CA ASN A 195 12.72 41.35 -4.89
C ASN A 195 14.10 40.71 -5.15
N LEU A 196 14.40 39.64 -4.39
CA LEU A 196 15.64 38.90 -4.59
C LEU A 196 15.54 38.09 -5.88
N THR A 197 16.54 38.22 -6.74
CA THR A 197 16.63 37.37 -7.94
C THR A 197 17.44 36.14 -7.59
N PRO A 198 16.85 34.96 -7.49
CA PRO A 198 17.61 33.74 -7.27
C PRO A 198 18.56 33.52 -8.44
N GLN A 199 19.85 33.30 -8.16
CA GLN A 199 20.83 33.01 -9.21
C GLN A 199 20.63 31.65 -9.88
N PHE A 200 19.96 30.75 -9.20
CA PHE A 200 19.53 29.44 -9.72
C PHE A 200 18.13 29.14 -9.20
N ASP A 201 17.20 28.95 -10.11
CA ASP A 201 15.89 28.39 -9.81
C ASP A 201 15.87 26.95 -10.32
N VAL A 202 15.67 25.99 -9.40
CA VAL A 202 15.42 24.58 -9.73
C VAL A 202 13.91 24.40 -9.72
N SER A 203 13.29 24.57 -10.88
CA SER A 203 11.88 24.20 -11.06
C SER A 203 11.79 22.68 -11.16
N GLY A 204 11.33 22.03 -10.09
CA GLY A 204 10.94 20.63 -10.12
C GLY A 204 9.56 20.50 -10.76
N PHE A 205 9.45 19.73 -11.84
CA PHE A 205 8.14 19.30 -12.34
C PHE A 205 7.79 17.99 -11.65
N GLU A 206 6.73 18.00 -10.87
CA GLU A 206 6.17 16.79 -10.26
C GLU A 206 5.23 16.11 -11.27
N GLU A 207 5.73 15.03 -11.91
CA GLU A 207 4.85 14.13 -12.67
C GLU A 207 4.09 13.24 -11.69
N PHE A 208 2.81 12.96 -12.00
CA PHE A 208 1.93 12.12 -11.18
C PHE A 208 1.61 12.68 -9.79
N SER A 209 1.63 14.01 -9.64
CA SER A 209 1.19 14.67 -8.42
C SER A 209 -0.32 14.44 -8.18
N ILE A 210 -0.69 14.41 -6.91
CA ILE A 210 -2.10 14.31 -6.52
C ILE A 210 -2.70 15.71 -6.60
N PRO A 211 -3.82 15.94 -7.34
CA PRO A 211 -4.44 17.25 -7.50
C PRO A 211 -4.92 17.84 -6.17
N GLU A 212 -5.04 19.16 -6.15
CA GLU A 212 -5.69 19.88 -5.05
C GLU A 212 -7.11 19.35 -4.81
N GLY A 213 -7.45 19.14 -3.56
CA GLY A 213 -8.74 18.56 -3.14
C GLY A 213 -8.70 17.08 -2.80
N TYR A 214 -7.59 16.39 -3.09
CA TYR A 214 -7.37 15.01 -2.68
C TYR A 214 -6.29 14.90 -1.59
N SER A 215 -6.48 13.97 -0.65
CA SER A 215 -5.50 13.74 0.41
C SER A 215 -4.34 12.86 -0.09
N PHE A 216 -3.12 13.41 -0.10
CA PHE A 216 -1.89 12.65 -0.40
C PHE A 216 -1.74 11.45 0.54
N THR A 217 -1.94 11.67 1.85
CA THR A 217 -1.82 10.64 2.88
C THR A 217 -2.81 9.50 2.66
N TYR A 218 -4.05 9.82 2.28
CA TYR A 218 -5.06 8.81 1.97
C TYR A 218 -4.64 7.95 0.77
N ASN A 219 -4.27 8.58 -0.34
CA ASN A 219 -3.89 7.88 -1.55
C ASN A 219 -2.67 6.98 -1.34
N TYR A 220 -1.64 7.48 -0.65
CA TYR A 220 -0.45 6.69 -0.32
C TYR A 220 -0.78 5.47 0.54
N ASN A 221 -1.58 5.66 1.58
CA ASN A 221 -1.99 4.57 2.46
C ASN A 221 -2.93 3.58 1.76
N MET A 222 -3.77 4.02 0.82
CA MET A 222 -4.68 3.14 0.10
C MET A 222 -3.98 2.09 -0.73
N VAL A 223 -2.88 2.44 -1.39
CA VAL A 223 -2.07 1.45 -2.13
C VAL A 223 -1.64 0.29 -1.23
N LEU A 224 -1.15 0.62 -0.02
CA LEU A 224 -0.72 -0.37 0.96
C LEU A 224 -1.89 -1.21 1.47
N VAL A 225 -2.94 -0.53 1.90
CA VAL A 225 -4.10 -1.16 2.55
C VAL A 225 -4.86 -2.05 1.57
N LEU A 226 -5.11 -1.61 0.35
CA LEU A 226 -5.78 -2.42 -0.66
C LEU A 226 -4.98 -3.69 -0.95
N SER A 227 -3.65 -3.58 -1.12
CA SER A 227 -2.79 -4.73 -1.39
C SER A 227 -2.81 -5.75 -0.25
N PHE A 228 -2.67 -5.29 1.01
CA PHE A 228 -2.66 -6.18 2.17
C PHE A 228 -4.03 -6.76 2.50
N MET A 229 -5.09 -5.96 2.38
CA MET A 229 -6.45 -6.41 2.70
C MET A 229 -6.90 -7.50 1.75
N VAL A 230 -6.69 -7.31 0.44
CA VAL A 230 -7.15 -8.28 -0.55
C VAL A 230 -6.45 -9.62 -0.39
N ILE A 231 -5.13 -9.64 -0.30
CA ILE A 231 -4.38 -10.89 -0.15
C ILE A 231 -4.60 -11.52 1.22
N GLY A 232 -4.59 -10.72 2.29
CA GLY A 232 -4.74 -11.19 3.67
C GLY A 232 -6.12 -11.79 3.94
N VAL A 233 -7.18 -11.11 3.54
CA VAL A 233 -8.56 -11.61 3.72
C VAL A 233 -8.84 -12.81 2.83
N GLY A 234 -8.30 -12.83 1.59
CA GLY A 234 -8.36 -14.01 0.73
C GLY A 234 -7.73 -15.24 1.39
N MET A 235 -6.56 -15.09 2.02
CA MET A 235 -5.90 -16.15 2.76
C MET A 235 -6.70 -16.58 4.00
N VAL A 236 -7.12 -15.63 4.87
CA VAL A 236 -7.86 -15.92 6.11
C VAL A 236 -9.15 -16.65 5.83
N SER A 237 -9.89 -16.23 4.81
CA SER A 237 -11.18 -16.83 4.45
C SER A 237 -11.05 -18.29 4.01
N THR A 238 -9.90 -18.71 3.53
CA THR A 238 -9.73 -20.02 2.91
C THR A 238 -8.81 -20.98 3.68
N ILE A 239 -8.06 -20.47 4.65
CA ILE A 239 -7.04 -21.28 5.35
C ILE A 239 -7.58 -22.48 6.13
N LEU A 240 -8.80 -22.40 6.65
CA LEU A 240 -9.44 -23.47 7.43
C LEU A 240 -10.40 -24.34 6.63
N ILE A 241 -10.61 -24.02 5.36
CA ILE A 241 -11.68 -24.55 4.53
C ILE A 241 -11.67 -26.09 4.38
N ILE A 242 -10.48 -26.70 4.38
CA ILE A 242 -10.31 -28.15 4.25
C ILE A 242 -10.05 -28.77 5.63
N VAL A 243 -9.26 -28.11 6.45
CA VAL A 243 -8.88 -28.62 7.80
C VAL A 243 -10.05 -28.63 8.76
N GLN A 244 -10.98 -27.65 8.62
CA GLN A 244 -12.15 -27.54 9.50
C GLN A 244 -13.27 -28.51 9.11
N GLU A 245 -13.27 -29.00 7.88
CA GLU A 245 -14.33 -29.84 7.36
C GLU A 245 -14.18 -31.29 7.84
N LYS A 246 -14.69 -31.58 9.06
CA LYS A 246 -14.78 -32.95 9.62
C LYS A 246 -15.52 -33.95 8.69
N PRO A 247 -16.46 -33.53 7.80
CA PRO A 247 -17.14 -34.46 6.91
C PRO A 247 -16.39 -34.78 5.62
N VAL A 248 -15.17 -34.29 5.35
CA VAL A 248 -14.46 -34.68 4.11
C VAL A 248 -14.34 -36.19 3.99
N ALA A 249 -14.04 -36.90 5.08
CA ALA A 249 -14.01 -38.35 5.10
C ALA A 249 -15.40 -38.96 4.74
N ARG A 250 -16.49 -38.39 5.26
CA ARG A 250 -17.87 -38.82 4.94
C ARG A 250 -18.28 -38.44 3.52
N LEU A 251 -17.85 -37.32 2.99
CA LEU A 251 -18.07 -36.91 1.60
C LEU A 251 -17.37 -37.86 0.62
N LEU A 252 -16.22 -38.41 0.99
CA LEU A 252 -15.51 -39.38 0.18
C LEU A 252 -16.20 -40.75 0.10
N LEU A 253 -17.16 -41.03 0.98
CA LEU A 253 -18.06 -42.18 0.89
C LEU A 253 -19.19 -41.99 -0.15
N THR A 254 -19.38 -40.78 -0.64
CA THR A 254 -20.34 -40.47 -1.71
C THR A 254 -19.65 -40.56 -3.09
N PRO A 255 -20.37 -40.69 -4.20
CA PRO A 255 -19.80 -40.80 -5.54
C PRO A 255 -19.20 -39.48 -6.07
N VAL A 256 -18.82 -38.56 -5.19
CA VAL A 256 -18.20 -37.24 -5.49
C VAL A 256 -16.69 -37.41 -5.60
N LYS A 257 -16.10 -36.87 -6.65
CA LYS A 257 -14.65 -36.88 -6.84
C LYS A 257 -13.99 -35.80 -6.01
N ARG A 258 -12.77 -36.07 -5.50
CA ARG A 258 -11.97 -35.08 -4.76
C ARG A 258 -11.79 -33.76 -5.52
N ALA A 259 -11.56 -33.85 -6.84
CA ALA A 259 -11.45 -32.66 -7.68
C ALA A 259 -12.74 -31.83 -7.71
N GLU A 260 -13.93 -32.46 -7.70
CA GLU A 260 -15.22 -31.76 -7.68
C GLU A 260 -15.42 -31.00 -6.37
N ILE A 261 -14.96 -31.55 -5.23
CA ILE A 261 -15.01 -30.89 -3.92
C ILE A 261 -14.10 -29.64 -3.91
N LEU A 262 -12.84 -29.79 -4.34
CA LEU A 262 -11.89 -28.69 -4.32
C LEU A 262 -12.29 -27.59 -5.33
N SER A 263 -12.76 -27.97 -6.52
CA SER A 263 -13.27 -27.01 -7.52
C SER A 263 -14.47 -26.22 -7.00
N ALA A 264 -15.40 -26.87 -6.30
CA ALA A 264 -16.55 -26.19 -5.70
C ALA A 264 -16.10 -25.12 -4.70
N LYS A 265 -15.08 -25.43 -3.87
CA LYS A 265 -14.51 -24.48 -2.92
C LYS A 265 -13.86 -23.29 -3.63
N TYR A 266 -13.00 -23.53 -4.61
CA TYR A 266 -12.40 -22.45 -5.42
C TYR A 266 -13.48 -21.54 -6.02
N ILE A 267 -14.50 -22.09 -6.67
CA ILE A 267 -15.58 -21.31 -7.31
C ILE A 267 -16.33 -20.48 -6.27
N THR A 268 -16.73 -21.08 -5.16
CA THR A 268 -17.53 -20.40 -4.12
C THR A 268 -16.75 -19.23 -3.51
N TYR A 269 -15.50 -19.43 -3.14
CA TYR A 269 -14.68 -18.37 -2.54
C TYR A 269 -14.24 -17.31 -3.54
N THR A 270 -14.08 -17.66 -4.82
CA THR A 270 -13.88 -16.68 -5.89
C THR A 270 -15.10 -15.77 -6.07
N CYS A 271 -16.33 -16.30 -5.95
CA CYS A 271 -17.52 -15.45 -5.97
C CYS A 271 -17.56 -14.46 -4.80
N ILE A 272 -17.11 -14.88 -3.61
CA ILE A 272 -17.01 -13.96 -2.45
C ILE A 272 -15.94 -12.90 -2.69
N LEU A 273 -14.78 -13.30 -3.23
CA LEU A 273 -13.69 -12.39 -3.57
C LEU A 273 -14.17 -11.29 -4.53
N ILE A 274 -14.93 -11.64 -5.56
CA ILE A 274 -15.51 -10.66 -6.49
C ILE A 274 -16.36 -9.61 -5.75
N VAL A 275 -17.20 -10.04 -4.81
CA VAL A 275 -18.06 -9.14 -4.03
C VAL A 275 -17.21 -8.29 -3.08
N GLN A 276 -16.20 -8.88 -2.47
CA GLN A 276 -15.23 -8.19 -1.61
C GLN A 276 -14.47 -7.10 -2.37
N ASP A 277 -13.90 -7.43 -3.52
CA ASP A 277 -13.11 -6.50 -4.32
C ASP A 277 -13.97 -5.34 -4.85
N LEU A 278 -15.21 -5.64 -5.27
CA LEU A 278 -16.16 -4.62 -5.68
C LEU A 278 -16.48 -3.65 -4.52
N SER A 279 -16.70 -4.21 -3.32
CA SER A 279 -16.93 -3.44 -2.10
C SER A 279 -15.73 -2.56 -1.73
N LEU A 280 -14.51 -3.08 -1.87
CA LEU A 280 -13.26 -2.33 -1.64
C LEU A 280 -13.09 -1.17 -2.60
N VAL A 281 -13.26 -1.41 -3.91
CA VAL A 281 -13.15 -0.36 -4.93
C VAL A 281 -14.17 0.74 -4.70
N ILE A 282 -15.43 0.36 -4.45
CA ILE A 282 -16.50 1.34 -4.19
C ILE A 282 -16.18 2.17 -2.93
N SER A 283 -15.73 1.52 -1.85
CA SER A 283 -15.34 2.24 -0.62
C SER A 283 -14.18 3.17 -0.86
N ALA A 284 -13.12 2.71 -1.53
CA ALA A 284 -11.93 3.54 -1.77
C ALA A 284 -12.26 4.80 -2.55
N LEU A 285 -13.06 4.67 -3.62
CA LEU A 285 -13.51 5.82 -4.42
C LEU A 285 -14.46 6.73 -3.65
N ALA A 286 -15.38 6.18 -2.85
CA ALA A 286 -16.33 6.96 -2.04
C ALA A 286 -15.64 7.82 -0.97
N PHE A 287 -14.49 7.37 -0.45
CA PHE A 287 -13.69 8.09 0.54
C PHE A 287 -12.54 8.92 -0.08
N GLY A 288 -12.58 9.21 -1.37
CA GLY A 288 -11.69 10.19 -2.00
C GLY A 288 -10.38 9.61 -2.56
N LEU A 289 -10.35 8.33 -2.96
CA LEU A 289 -9.21 7.80 -3.71
C LEU A 289 -9.10 8.50 -5.07
N TYR A 290 -8.00 9.19 -5.30
CA TYR A 290 -7.65 9.70 -6.62
C TYR A 290 -7.09 8.57 -7.47
N LEU A 291 -7.78 8.23 -8.53
CA LEU A 291 -7.42 7.14 -9.44
C LEU A 291 -7.14 7.72 -10.83
N VAL A 292 -5.90 7.65 -11.28
CA VAL A 292 -5.49 8.08 -12.64
C VAL A 292 -5.90 7.04 -13.69
N GLY A 293 -5.82 5.76 -13.32
CA GLY A 293 -6.15 4.65 -14.21
C GLY A 293 -7.63 4.30 -14.29
N SER A 294 -7.92 3.19 -14.94
CA SER A 294 -9.29 2.67 -15.05
C SER A 294 -9.74 1.95 -13.77
N VAL A 295 -10.99 2.19 -13.35
CA VAL A 295 -11.63 1.45 -12.24
C VAL A 295 -11.66 -0.06 -12.53
N PHE A 296 -11.83 -0.44 -13.79
CA PHE A 296 -11.82 -1.84 -14.21
C PHE A 296 -10.42 -2.46 -14.06
N ASP A 297 -9.36 -1.74 -14.40
CA ASP A 297 -7.99 -2.21 -14.21
C ASP A 297 -7.65 -2.38 -12.74
N LEU A 298 -8.08 -1.44 -11.89
CA LEU A 298 -7.92 -1.55 -10.43
C LEU A 298 -8.66 -2.78 -9.88
N PHE A 299 -9.93 -2.98 -10.28
CA PHE A 299 -10.70 -4.15 -9.87
C PHE A 299 -10.02 -5.45 -10.30
N LEU A 300 -9.51 -5.53 -11.53
CA LEU A 300 -8.86 -6.73 -12.04
C LEU A 300 -7.51 -7.00 -11.37
N ALA A 301 -6.76 -5.94 -11.01
CA ALA A 301 -5.52 -6.05 -10.24
C ALA A 301 -5.79 -6.59 -8.81
N LEU A 302 -6.80 -6.05 -8.13
CA LEU A 302 -7.23 -6.55 -6.83
C LEU A 302 -7.69 -8.01 -6.93
N PHE A 303 -8.49 -8.33 -7.93
CA PHE A 303 -8.98 -9.69 -8.15
C PHE A 303 -7.87 -10.71 -8.33
N ILE A 304 -6.87 -10.43 -9.18
CA ILE A 304 -5.77 -11.38 -9.39
C ILE A 304 -4.91 -11.52 -8.13
N LEU A 305 -4.65 -10.43 -7.40
CA LEU A 305 -3.92 -10.46 -6.14
C LEU A 305 -4.70 -11.20 -5.04
N GLY A 306 -5.99 -10.93 -4.90
CA GLY A 306 -6.89 -11.61 -3.96
C GLY A 306 -7.04 -13.09 -4.27
N PHE A 307 -7.08 -13.45 -5.56
CA PHE A 307 -7.09 -14.84 -5.99
C PHE A 307 -5.79 -15.58 -5.64
N ASN A 308 -4.62 -14.92 -5.68
CA ASN A 308 -3.38 -15.44 -5.12
C ASN A 308 -3.50 -15.70 -3.63
N GLY A 309 -4.05 -14.75 -2.85
CA GLY A 309 -4.32 -14.92 -1.42
C GLY A 309 -5.21 -16.13 -1.14
N LEU A 310 -6.32 -16.24 -1.88
CA LEU A 310 -7.23 -17.37 -1.82
C LEU A 310 -6.52 -18.70 -2.14
N ALA A 311 -5.71 -18.73 -3.18
CA ALA A 311 -4.96 -19.91 -3.60
C ALA A 311 -3.92 -20.34 -2.55
N ILE A 312 -3.19 -19.39 -1.93
CA ILE A 312 -2.26 -19.65 -0.83
C ILE A 312 -3.02 -20.21 0.37
N GLY A 313 -4.15 -19.63 0.76
CA GLY A 313 -4.95 -20.12 1.88
C GLY A 313 -5.45 -21.55 1.67
N ILE A 314 -5.97 -21.87 0.48
CA ILE A 314 -6.38 -23.23 0.14
C ILE A 314 -5.17 -24.18 0.11
N PHE A 315 -4.03 -23.75 -0.44
CA PHE A 315 -2.80 -24.52 -0.43
C PHE A 315 -2.37 -24.90 0.99
N ILE A 316 -2.30 -23.92 1.91
CA ILE A 316 -1.99 -24.15 3.32
C ILE A 316 -3.01 -25.10 3.94
N SER A 317 -4.30 -24.93 3.65
CA SER A 317 -5.37 -25.79 4.17
C SER A 317 -5.26 -27.24 3.68
N THR A 318 -4.82 -27.46 2.42
CA THR A 318 -4.60 -28.81 1.90
C THR A 318 -3.41 -29.51 2.53
N PHE A 319 -2.38 -28.75 2.91
CA PHE A 319 -1.15 -29.28 3.49
C PHE A 319 -1.29 -29.52 5.01
N SER A 320 -2.03 -28.69 5.72
CA SER A 320 -2.15 -28.72 7.18
C SER A 320 -2.98 -29.92 7.66
N LYS A 321 -2.59 -30.50 8.82
CA LYS A 321 -3.30 -31.59 9.49
C LYS A 321 -4.27 -31.08 10.57
N THR A 322 -3.94 -29.97 11.22
CA THR A 322 -4.73 -29.38 12.32
C THR A 322 -5.02 -27.92 12.06
N LYS A 323 -6.08 -27.39 12.71
CA LYS A 323 -6.41 -25.95 12.63
C LYS A 323 -5.30 -25.07 13.17
N THR A 324 -4.64 -25.49 14.26
CA THR A 324 -3.52 -24.76 14.85
C THR A 324 -2.36 -24.67 13.89
N GLN A 325 -2.01 -25.78 13.22
CA GLN A 325 -0.96 -25.79 12.21
C GLN A 325 -1.29 -24.87 11.04
N ALA A 326 -2.53 -24.88 10.55
CA ALA A 326 -2.94 -24.00 9.47
C ALA A 326 -2.80 -22.53 9.86
N ASN A 327 -3.24 -22.15 11.06
CA ASN A 327 -3.13 -20.78 11.54
C ASN A 327 -1.66 -20.35 11.74
N GLN A 328 -0.80 -21.21 12.26
CA GLN A 328 0.63 -20.92 12.42
C GLN A 328 1.31 -20.72 11.06
N LEU A 329 1.01 -21.58 10.06
CA LEU A 329 1.53 -21.44 8.71
C LEU A 329 1.01 -20.14 8.05
N PHE A 330 -0.26 -19.78 8.27
CA PHE A 330 -0.80 -18.52 7.80
C PHE A 330 0.01 -17.34 8.30
N PHE A 331 0.19 -17.22 9.62
CA PHE A 331 0.96 -16.11 10.20
C PHE A 331 2.38 -16.06 9.67
N GLY A 332 3.06 -17.21 9.59
CA GLY A 332 4.42 -17.28 9.06
C GLY A 332 4.50 -16.84 7.60
N VAL A 333 3.65 -17.39 6.73
CA VAL A 333 3.62 -17.05 5.29
C VAL A 333 3.20 -15.59 5.09
N PHE A 334 2.18 -15.12 5.80
CA PHE A 334 1.69 -13.75 5.68
C PHE A 334 2.74 -12.73 6.13
N LEU A 335 3.46 -13.01 7.22
CA LEU A 335 4.57 -12.16 7.68
C LEU A 335 5.69 -12.09 6.64
N ILE A 336 6.07 -13.23 6.05
CA ILE A 336 7.08 -13.27 4.98
C ILE A 336 6.61 -12.49 3.76
N LEU A 337 5.35 -12.64 3.35
CA LEU A 337 4.75 -11.87 2.25
C LEU A 337 4.86 -10.36 2.48
N ILE A 338 4.56 -9.90 3.69
CA ILE A 338 4.62 -8.48 4.05
C ILE A 338 6.07 -7.98 4.06
N LEU A 339 6.98 -8.68 4.75
CA LEU A 339 8.37 -8.23 4.92
C LEU A 339 9.13 -8.19 3.59
N LEU A 340 8.91 -9.17 2.71
CA LEU A 340 9.60 -9.27 1.42
C LEU A 340 8.82 -8.65 0.25
N SER A 341 7.73 -7.95 0.52
CA SER A 341 6.89 -7.33 -0.52
C SER A 341 7.55 -6.16 -1.27
N GLY A 342 8.67 -5.64 -0.77
CA GLY A 342 9.26 -4.41 -1.28
C GLY A 342 8.65 -3.12 -0.73
N ILE A 343 7.60 -3.22 0.10
CA ILE A 343 6.89 -2.07 0.67
C ILE A 343 7.66 -1.44 1.82
N PHE A 344 8.18 -2.26 2.74
CA PHE A 344 8.94 -1.77 3.91
C PHE A 344 10.41 -1.59 3.59
N ILE A 345 10.99 -2.52 2.83
CA ILE A 345 12.38 -2.48 2.38
C ILE A 345 12.36 -2.65 0.87
N PRO A 346 12.88 -1.70 0.08
CA PRO A 346 12.97 -1.85 -1.37
C PRO A 346 13.68 -3.15 -1.75
N ILE A 347 13.13 -3.89 -2.72
CA ILE A 347 13.67 -5.21 -3.10
C ILE A 347 15.13 -5.07 -3.56
N ASP A 348 15.45 -3.98 -4.27
CA ASP A 348 16.80 -3.71 -4.78
C ASP A 348 17.83 -3.47 -3.66
N ALA A 349 17.38 -3.07 -2.47
CA ALA A 349 18.23 -2.92 -1.28
C ALA A 349 18.46 -4.24 -0.52
N MET A 350 17.75 -5.32 -0.89
CA MET A 350 17.90 -6.62 -0.26
C MET A 350 19.10 -7.37 -0.83
N PRO A 351 19.74 -8.29 -0.04
CA PRO A 351 20.69 -9.25 -0.57
C PRO A 351 20.09 -10.11 -1.69
N ILE A 352 20.89 -10.48 -2.69
CA ILE A 352 20.44 -11.17 -3.91
C ILE A 352 19.59 -12.43 -3.64
N TYR A 353 19.92 -13.21 -2.61
CA TYR A 353 19.17 -14.41 -2.25
C TYR A 353 17.77 -14.09 -1.71
N LEU A 354 17.58 -12.94 -1.04
CA LEU A 354 16.26 -12.46 -0.61
C LEU A 354 15.47 -11.87 -1.78
N GLN A 355 16.13 -11.19 -2.73
CA GLN A 355 15.48 -10.70 -3.94
C GLN A 355 14.82 -11.82 -4.73
N VAL A 356 15.53 -12.96 -4.92
CA VAL A 356 14.97 -14.13 -5.61
C VAL A 356 13.70 -14.65 -4.92
N ILE A 357 13.69 -14.69 -3.59
CA ILE A 357 12.51 -15.10 -2.82
C ILE A 357 11.42 -14.05 -2.95
N ALA A 358 11.75 -12.77 -2.83
CA ALA A 358 10.81 -11.67 -2.93
C ALA A 358 10.07 -11.67 -4.27
N TYR A 359 10.80 -11.80 -5.39
CA TYR A 359 10.20 -11.88 -6.73
C TYR A 359 9.37 -13.16 -6.98
N ALA A 360 9.49 -14.19 -6.17
CA ALA A 360 8.60 -15.35 -6.22
C ALA A 360 7.26 -15.12 -5.49
N LEU A 361 7.16 -14.06 -4.67
CA LEU A 361 5.99 -13.79 -3.85
C LEU A 361 4.96 -12.89 -4.56
N PRO A 362 3.65 -13.16 -4.43
CA PRO A 362 2.64 -12.42 -5.16
C PRO A 362 2.53 -10.94 -4.74
N LEU A 363 2.81 -10.61 -3.49
CA LEU A 363 2.67 -9.24 -3.01
C LEU A 363 3.73 -8.29 -3.61
N SER A 364 4.90 -8.82 -3.97
CA SER A 364 5.97 -8.06 -4.61
C SER A 364 5.62 -7.60 -6.04
N HIS A 365 4.67 -8.26 -6.68
CA HIS A 365 4.12 -7.87 -7.98
C HIS A 365 2.78 -7.15 -7.83
N GLY A 366 1.97 -7.53 -6.84
CA GLY A 366 0.64 -6.96 -6.64
C GLY A 366 0.67 -5.50 -6.22
N SER A 367 1.56 -5.13 -5.28
CA SER A 367 1.67 -3.76 -4.82
C SER A 367 2.15 -2.79 -5.91
N PRO A 368 3.24 -3.06 -6.68
CA PRO A 368 3.63 -2.22 -7.81
C PRO A 368 2.57 -2.13 -8.91
N LEU A 369 1.84 -3.22 -9.18
CA LEU A 369 0.74 -3.23 -10.15
C LEU A 369 -0.37 -2.24 -9.72
N ILE A 370 -0.84 -2.33 -8.47
CA ILE A 370 -1.87 -1.44 -7.93
C ILE A 370 -1.38 0.00 -7.90
N THR A 371 -0.13 0.25 -7.45
CA THR A 371 0.49 1.57 -7.47
C THR A 371 0.52 2.15 -8.88
N GLY A 372 0.97 1.35 -9.86
CA GLY A 372 1.05 1.79 -11.25
C GLY A 372 -0.31 2.19 -11.85
N ILE A 373 -1.38 1.51 -11.47
CA ILE A 373 -2.74 1.84 -11.90
C ILE A 373 -3.25 3.10 -11.20
N ILE A 374 -3.12 3.17 -9.87
CA ILE A 374 -3.64 4.29 -9.08
C ILE A 374 -2.90 5.59 -9.44
N THR A 375 -1.57 5.58 -9.46
CA THR A 375 -0.77 6.81 -9.57
C THR A 375 -0.38 7.17 -10.99
N LYS A 376 -0.11 6.19 -11.87
CA LYS A 376 0.45 6.40 -13.21
C LYS A 376 -0.52 6.06 -14.35
N GLY A 377 -1.73 5.61 -14.03
CA GLY A 377 -2.72 5.22 -15.05
C GLY A 377 -2.29 4.07 -15.95
N LYS A 378 -1.38 3.19 -15.48
CA LYS A 378 -0.93 2.03 -16.26
C LYS A 378 -2.06 1.03 -16.44
N SER A 379 -2.08 0.35 -17.60
CA SER A 379 -2.96 -0.80 -17.81
C SER A 379 -2.57 -1.96 -16.90
N VAL A 380 -3.57 -2.74 -16.48
CA VAL A 380 -3.36 -3.96 -15.68
C VAL A 380 -2.54 -5.01 -16.42
N PHE A 381 -2.67 -5.09 -17.76
CA PHE A 381 -1.98 -6.09 -18.57
C PHE A 381 -0.50 -5.76 -18.74
N GLY A 382 0.30 -6.17 -17.76
CA GLY A 382 1.75 -6.01 -17.74
C GLY A 382 2.45 -7.24 -17.19
N PHE A 383 3.76 -7.17 -17.05
CA PHE A 383 4.59 -8.27 -16.54
C PHE A 383 4.09 -8.77 -15.17
N ASP A 384 3.76 -7.85 -14.26
CA ASP A 384 3.30 -8.18 -12.90
C ASP A 384 1.99 -8.98 -12.90
N PHE A 385 1.04 -8.63 -13.78
CA PHE A 385 -0.22 -9.35 -13.92
C PHE A 385 0.00 -10.80 -14.36
N PHE A 386 0.81 -11.01 -15.40
CA PHE A 386 1.09 -12.37 -15.91
C PHE A 386 1.89 -13.21 -14.91
N THR A 387 2.77 -12.58 -14.13
CA THR A 387 3.48 -13.25 -13.03
C THR A 387 2.50 -13.72 -11.96
N LEU A 388 1.59 -12.84 -11.51
CA LEU A 388 0.53 -13.18 -10.56
C LEU A 388 -0.37 -14.31 -11.06
N LEU A 389 -0.73 -14.27 -12.35
CA LEU A 389 -1.50 -15.34 -12.99
C LEU A 389 -0.73 -16.68 -12.96
N GLY A 390 0.57 -16.66 -13.27
CA GLY A 390 1.43 -17.84 -13.24
C GLY A 390 1.52 -18.44 -11.84
N VAL A 391 1.75 -17.61 -10.81
CA VAL A 391 1.77 -18.02 -9.41
C VAL A 391 0.43 -18.61 -8.98
N SER A 392 -0.69 -17.99 -9.36
CA SER A 392 -2.03 -18.50 -9.08
C SER A 392 -2.24 -19.90 -9.67
N VAL A 393 -1.91 -20.08 -10.94
CA VAL A 393 -2.06 -21.37 -11.64
C VAL A 393 -1.20 -22.44 -10.98
N PHE A 394 0.04 -22.11 -10.65
CA PHE A 394 0.96 -23.02 -9.94
C PHE A 394 0.40 -23.47 -8.59
N LEU A 395 -0.11 -22.53 -7.77
CA LEU A 395 -0.69 -22.81 -6.46
C LEU A 395 -1.96 -23.68 -6.58
N VAL A 396 -2.83 -23.38 -7.55
CA VAL A 396 -4.04 -24.16 -7.79
C VAL A 396 -3.67 -25.60 -8.18
N ILE A 397 -2.80 -25.78 -9.15
CA ILE A 397 -2.38 -27.14 -9.62
C ILE A 397 -1.77 -27.91 -8.44
N THR A 398 -0.87 -27.30 -7.70
CA THR A 398 -0.20 -27.92 -6.54
C THR A 398 -1.22 -28.32 -5.46
N SER A 399 -2.20 -27.46 -5.16
CA SER A 399 -3.28 -27.76 -4.23
C SER A 399 -4.10 -28.95 -4.67
N PHE A 400 -4.44 -29.07 -5.96
CA PHE A 400 -5.15 -30.22 -6.50
C PHE A 400 -4.34 -31.51 -6.38
N ILE A 401 -3.04 -31.49 -6.68
CA ILE A 401 -2.16 -32.65 -6.57
C ILE A 401 -2.07 -33.14 -5.12
N ILE A 402 -1.84 -32.22 -4.17
CA ILE A 402 -1.72 -32.57 -2.75
C ILE A 402 -3.05 -33.13 -2.24
N PHE A 403 -4.17 -32.46 -2.55
CA PHE A 403 -5.48 -32.88 -2.08
C PHE A 403 -5.88 -34.26 -2.63
N GLN A 404 -5.52 -34.59 -3.87
CA GLN A 404 -5.78 -35.91 -4.45
C GLN A 404 -4.96 -37.02 -3.77
N ARG A 405 -3.71 -36.73 -3.38
CA ARG A 405 -2.79 -37.70 -2.75
C ARG A 405 -2.98 -37.86 -1.25
N ARG A 406 -3.70 -36.94 -0.59
CA ARG A 406 -3.89 -36.96 0.86
C ARG A 406 -4.69 -38.19 1.29
N LYS A 407 -4.15 -38.97 2.24
CA LYS A 407 -4.87 -40.05 2.91
C LYS A 407 -5.69 -39.46 4.05
N TYR A 408 -6.97 -39.73 4.10
CA TYR A 408 -7.83 -39.39 5.23
C TYR A 408 -8.07 -40.67 6.02
N GLU A 409 -7.78 -40.65 7.31
CA GLU A 409 -8.20 -41.68 8.23
C GLU A 409 -9.72 -41.52 8.45
N VAL A 410 -10.45 -42.58 8.21
CA VAL A 410 -11.94 -42.65 8.29
C VAL A 410 -12.33 -42.99 9.72
#